data_4e7699c48d236b084bce0952aa5b5255
#
_entry.id   4e7699c48d236b084bce0952aa5b5255
#
_cell.length_a   1.000
_cell.length_b   1.000
_cell.length_c   1.000
_cell.angle_alpha   90.00
_cell.angle_beta   90.00
_cell.angle_gamma   90.00
#
_symmetry.space_group_name_H-M   'P 1'
#
loop_
_entity.id
_entity.type
_entity.pdbx_description
1 polymer ?
#
loop_
_entity_poly.entity_id
_entity_poly.type
_entity_poly.pdbx_seq_one_letter_code
_entity_poly.pdbx_strand_id
1 'polypeptide(L)'
;MDPKAKKVLEQVSFLLDKAKKEENINYMLIATHKTDGAVFFNGKAETISMMLAENAFEENITSKILQNALHMYIHRLEEERRKTKEAKECQEKSN
;
A
#
# COMPACT_ATOMS: atom_id res chain seq x y z
N MET A 1 -7.93 -13.39 5.63
CA MET A 1 -6.65 -13.74 6.31
C MET A 1 -6.94 -14.70 7.46
N ASP A 2 -6.07 -15.68 7.66
CA ASP A 2 -6.15 -16.63 8.78
C ASP A 2 -6.24 -15.86 10.12
N PRO A 3 -7.15 -16.25 11.05
CA PRO A 3 -7.29 -15.58 12.35
C PRO A 3 -6.00 -15.50 13.16
N LYS A 4 -5.12 -16.50 13.09
CA LYS A 4 -3.82 -16.47 13.79
C LYS A 4 -2.89 -15.42 13.20
N ALA A 5 -2.80 -15.35 11.87
CA ALA A 5 -1.99 -14.36 11.17
C ALA A 5 -2.51 -12.94 11.44
N LYS A 6 -3.83 -12.76 11.39
CA LYS A 6 -4.46 -11.48 11.70
C LYS A 6 -4.15 -11.02 13.11
N LYS A 7 -4.22 -11.92 14.09
CA LYS A 7 -3.91 -11.61 15.49
C LYS A 7 -2.46 -11.15 15.69
N VAL A 8 -1.51 -11.82 15.03
CA VAL A 8 -0.09 -11.44 15.07
C VAL A 8 0.10 -10.04 14.49
N LEU A 9 -0.53 -9.75 13.34
CA LEU A 9 -0.42 -8.44 12.70
C LEU A 9 -1.04 -7.33 13.55
N GLU A 10 -2.15 -7.61 14.22
CA GLU A 10 -2.77 -6.66 15.15
C GLU A 10 -1.84 -6.34 16.33
N GLN A 11 -1.14 -7.34 16.86
CA GLN A 11 -0.16 -7.14 17.93
C GLN A 11 1.03 -6.29 17.47
N VAL A 12 1.55 -6.54 16.27
CA VAL A 12 2.64 -5.75 15.70
C VAL A 12 2.18 -4.31 15.46
N SER A 13 1.00 -4.13 14.89
CA SER A 13 0.41 -2.80 14.67
C SER A 13 0.25 -2.03 15.98
N PHE A 14 -0.20 -2.69 17.04
CA PHE A 14 -0.34 -2.08 18.38
C PHE A 14 1.00 -1.55 18.89
N LEU A 15 2.06 -2.36 18.76
CA LEU A 15 3.41 -1.95 19.19
C LEU A 15 3.93 -0.77 18.38
N LEU A 16 3.67 -0.77 17.08
CA LEU A 16 4.08 0.33 16.20
C LEU A 16 3.32 1.62 16.50
N ASP A 17 2.02 1.52 16.80
CA ASP A 17 1.22 2.69 17.20
C ASP A 17 1.72 3.26 18.51
N LYS A 18 2.13 2.41 19.45
CA LYS A 18 2.73 2.85 20.70
C LYS A 18 4.07 3.56 20.44
N ALA A 19 4.91 3.03 19.56
CA ALA A 19 6.16 3.67 19.16
C ALA A 19 5.93 5.03 18.52
N LYS A 20 4.89 5.16 17.68
CA LYS A 20 4.51 6.43 17.07
C LYS A 20 4.12 7.45 18.14
N LYS A 21 3.32 7.04 19.12
CA LYS A 21 2.81 7.90 20.18
C LYS A 21 3.91 8.36 21.13
N GLU A 22 4.80 7.46 21.55
CA GLU A 22 5.83 7.73 22.54
C GLU A 22 7.11 8.32 21.96
N GLU A 23 7.52 7.84 20.79
CA GLU A 23 8.82 8.19 20.18
C GLU A 23 8.70 8.91 18.84
N ASN A 24 7.50 9.25 18.41
CA ASN A 24 7.22 9.92 17.15
C ASN A 24 7.79 9.17 15.94
N ILE A 25 7.74 7.85 15.96
CA ILE A 25 8.19 7.00 14.86
C ILE A 25 7.08 6.88 13.82
N ASN A 26 7.35 7.34 12.60
CA ASN A 26 6.44 7.13 11.46
C ASN A 26 6.67 5.72 10.90
N TYR A 27 5.60 5.03 10.52
CA TYR A 27 5.74 3.68 9.99
C TYR A 27 4.73 3.36 8.90
N MET A 28 5.09 2.42 8.07
CA MET A 28 4.21 1.74 7.12
C MET A 28 4.58 0.26 7.16
N LEU A 29 3.61 -0.60 7.46
CA LEU A 29 3.79 -2.03 7.51
C LEU A 29 2.94 -2.68 6.41
N ILE A 30 3.60 -3.44 5.55
CA ILE A 30 2.93 -4.21 4.50
C ILE A 30 3.22 -5.67 4.80
N ALA A 31 2.16 -6.45 5.00
CA ALA A 31 2.30 -7.86 5.30
C ALA A 31 1.37 -8.68 4.40
N THR A 32 1.86 -9.83 3.96
CA THR A 32 1.08 -10.75 3.14
C THR A 32 1.02 -12.13 3.79
N HIS A 33 -0.12 -12.78 3.61
CA HIS A 33 -0.31 -14.16 4.04
C HIS A 33 -1.12 -14.87 2.96
N LYS A 34 -0.51 -15.82 2.28
CA LYS A 34 -1.11 -16.49 1.10
C LYS A 34 -1.52 -15.45 0.05
N THR A 35 -2.81 -15.34 -0.29
CA THR A 35 -3.34 -14.40 -1.25
C THR A 35 -3.85 -13.10 -0.63
N ASP A 36 -3.88 -13.06 0.70
CA ASP A 36 -4.34 -11.88 1.45
C ASP A 36 -3.18 -11.02 1.92
N GLY A 37 -3.48 -9.79 2.24
CA GLY A 37 -2.52 -8.88 2.79
C GLY A 37 -3.16 -7.80 3.63
N ALA A 38 -2.33 -7.07 4.36
CA ALA A 38 -2.74 -5.94 5.16
C ALA A 38 -1.69 -4.85 5.10
N VAL A 39 -2.14 -3.60 5.12
CA VAL A 39 -1.27 -2.44 5.18
C VAL A 39 -1.67 -1.61 6.40
N PHE A 40 -0.70 -1.36 7.28
CA PHE A 40 -0.87 -0.48 8.43
C PHE A 40 0.03 0.73 8.24
N PHE A 41 -0.49 1.89 8.52
CA PHE A 41 0.21 3.14 8.27
C PHE A 41 -0.11 4.13 9.38
N ASN A 42 0.93 4.79 9.90
CA ASN A 42 0.74 5.89 10.85
C ASN A 42 1.92 6.85 10.73
N GLY A 43 1.61 8.11 10.45
CA GLY A 43 2.60 9.15 10.33
C GLY A 43 2.48 9.94 9.03
N LYS A 44 3.52 10.71 8.72
CA LYS A 44 3.57 11.56 7.54
C LYS A 44 3.95 10.75 6.30
N ALA A 45 3.06 10.71 5.32
CA ALA A 45 3.29 10.00 4.05
C ALA A 45 4.56 10.46 3.35
N GLU A 46 4.81 11.77 3.35
CA GLU A 46 5.99 12.37 2.73
C GLU A 46 7.29 11.85 3.31
N THR A 47 7.39 11.77 4.63
CA THR A 47 8.57 11.25 5.32
C THR A 47 8.78 9.77 5.03
N ILE A 48 7.71 8.97 5.07
CA ILE A 48 7.76 7.54 4.78
C ILE A 48 8.17 7.30 3.33
N SER A 49 7.62 8.09 2.40
CA SER A 49 7.95 7.99 0.97
C SER A 49 9.43 8.28 0.71
N MET A 50 9.98 9.28 1.39
CA MET A 50 11.39 9.64 1.26
C MET A 50 12.30 8.51 1.75
N MET A 51 11.99 7.91 2.89
CA MET A 51 12.76 6.79 3.43
C MET A 51 12.67 5.55 2.55
N LEU A 52 11.49 5.28 2.00
CA LEU A 52 11.30 4.19 1.05
C LEU A 52 12.14 4.39 -0.21
N ALA A 53 12.16 5.60 -0.75
CA ALA A 53 12.94 5.95 -1.93
C ALA A 53 14.44 5.80 -1.69
N GLU A 54 14.93 6.27 -0.54
CA GLU A 54 16.35 6.11 -0.18
C GLU A 54 16.74 4.64 -0.02
N ASN A 55 15.90 3.85 0.62
CA ASN A 55 16.15 2.43 0.78
C ASN A 55 16.14 1.71 -0.57
N ALA A 56 15.23 2.07 -1.46
CA ALA A 56 15.18 1.52 -2.82
C ALA A 56 16.44 1.84 -3.62
N PHE A 57 17.07 2.97 -3.36
CA PHE A 57 18.32 3.35 -3.99
C PHE A 57 19.50 2.46 -3.54
N GLU A 58 19.49 2.03 -2.28
CA GLU A 58 20.53 1.19 -1.70
C GLU A 58 20.28 -0.30 -1.89
N GLU A 59 19.01 -0.73 -1.82
CA GLU A 59 18.61 -2.13 -1.82
C GLU A 59 17.87 -2.53 -3.09
N ASN A 60 18.44 -3.46 -3.85
CA ASN A 60 17.87 -3.92 -5.11
C ASN A 60 16.47 -4.54 -4.95
N ILE A 61 16.23 -5.29 -3.87
CA ILE A 61 14.91 -5.89 -3.60
C ILE A 61 13.85 -4.81 -3.40
N THR A 62 14.16 -3.80 -2.59
CA THR A 62 13.25 -2.68 -2.35
C THR A 62 12.96 -1.91 -3.65
N SER A 63 13.99 -1.71 -4.48
CA SER A 63 13.83 -1.09 -5.79
C SER A 63 12.86 -1.87 -6.67
N LYS A 64 12.99 -3.19 -6.74
CA LYS A 64 12.09 -4.05 -7.52
C LYS A 64 10.66 -3.99 -7.01
N ILE A 65 10.46 -4.06 -5.70
CA ILE A 65 9.14 -3.98 -5.08
C ILE A 65 8.48 -2.65 -5.43
N LEU A 66 9.20 -1.54 -5.30
CA LEU A 66 8.69 -0.21 -5.58
C LEU A 66 8.31 -0.06 -7.07
N GLN A 67 9.18 -0.49 -7.98
CA GLN A 67 8.92 -0.44 -9.42
C GLN A 67 7.71 -1.29 -9.81
N ASN A 68 7.61 -2.50 -9.29
CA ASN A 68 6.49 -3.39 -9.57
C ASN A 68 5.18 -2.82 -9.00
N ALA A 69 5.21 -2.28 -7.78
CA ALA A 69 4.03 -1.67 -7.18
C ALA A 69 3.54 -0.48 -8.00
N LEU A 70 4.45 0.38 -8.45
CA LEU A 70 4.11 1.53 -9.28
C LEU A 70 3.51 1.09 -10.62
N HIS A 71 4.11 0.09 -11.25
CA HIS A 71 3.61 -0.47 -12.52
C HIS A 71 2.19 -1.01 -12.37
N MET A 72 1.95 -1.82 -11.34
CA MET A 72 0.63 -2.38 -11.05
C MET A 72 -0.40 -1.29 -10.73
N TYR A 73 0.01 -0.28 -10.00
CA TYR A 73 -0.84 0.85 -9.65
C TYR A 73 -1.28 1.64 -10.89
N ILE A 74 -0.33 1.95 -11.77
CA ILE A 74 -0.62 2.67 -13.01
C ILE A 74 -1.57 1.85 -13.90
N HIS A 75 -1.30 0.55 -14.04
CA HIS A 75 -2.14 -0.35 -14.82
C HIS A 75 -3.57 -0.38 -14.30
N ARG A 76 -3.75 -0.44 -12.98
CA ARG A 76 -5.06 -0.41 -12.34
C ARG A 76 -5.78 0.92 -12.57
N LEU A 77 -5.06 2.03 -12.51
CA LEU A 77 -5.63 3.34 -12.81
C LEU A 77 -6.15 3.42 -14.25
N GLU A 78 -5.39 2.87 -15.20
CA GLU A 78 -5.78 2.84 -16.60
C GLU A 78 -7.04 1.99 -16.81
N GLU A 79 -7.13 0.83 -16.16
CA GLU A 79 -8.32 -0.01 -16.20
C GLU A 79 -9.55 0.70 -15.66
N GLU A 80 -9.43 1.39 -14.53
CA GLU A 80 -10.54 2.13 -13.93
C GLU A 80 -10.99 3.29 -14.82
N ARG A 81 -10.06 3.99 -15.45
CA ARG A 81 -10.38 5.05 -16.41
C ARG A 81 -11.11 4.50 -17.62
N ARG A 82 -10.68 3.36 -18.15
CA ARG A 82 -11.33 2.69 -19.26
C ARG A 82 -12.76 2.31 -18.93
N LYS A 83 -12.98 1.68 -17.77
CA LYS A 83 -14.31 1.31 -17.28
C LYS A 83 -15.23 2.51 -17.15
N THR A 84 -14.74 3.60 -16.58
CA THR A 84 -15.49 4.83 -16.42
C THR A 84 -15.88 5.43 -17.77
N LYS A 85 -14.97 5.41 -18.74
CA LYS A 85 -15.22 5.89 -20.09
C LYS A 85 -16.26 5.03 -20.80
N GLU A 86 -16.16 3.72 -20.71
CA GLU A 86 -17.13 2.78 -21.29
C GLU A 86 -18.53 2.96 -20.70
N ALA A 87 -18.61 3.15 -19.38
CA ALA A 87 -19.87 3.41 -18.68
C ALA A 87 -20.54 4.71 -19.15
N LYS A 88 -19.75 5.79 -19.35
CA LYS A 88 -20.25 7.06 -19.88
C LYS A 88 -20.74 6.92 -21.33
N GLU A 89 -20.00 6.21 -22.17
CA GLU A 89 -20.40 5.96 -23.55
C GLU A 89 -21.69 5.15 -23.62
N CYS A 90 -21.88 4.16 -22.76
CA CYS A 90 -23.10 3.38 -22.66
C CYS A 90 -24.29 4.26 -22.23
N GLN A 91 -24.10 5.17 -21.29
CA GLN A 91 -25.17 6.10 -20.86
C GLN A 91 -25.55 7.08 -21.96
N GLU A 92 -24.58 7.60 -22.70
CA GLU A 92 -24.83 8.50 -23.83
C GLU A 92 -25.57 7.80 -24.96
N LYS A 93 -25.27 6.54 -25.23
CA LYS A 93 -25.94 5.75 -26.27
C LYS A 93 -27.37 5.34 -25.90
N SER A 94 -27.71 5.25 -24.62
CA SER A 94 -29.04 4.89 -24.16
C SER A 94 -30.01 6.05 -24.08
N ASN A 95 -29.54 7.25 -24.31
CA ASN A 95 -30.34 8.47 -24.40
C ASN A 95 -30.58 8.83 -25.87
#